data_368a1ba808760265ec75ee023944a2f8
#
_entry.id   368a1ba808760265ec75ee023944a2f8
#
_cell.length_a   1.000
_cell.length_b   1.000
_cell.length_c   1.000
_cell.angle_alpha   90.00
_cell.angle_beta   90.00
_cell.angle_gamma   90.00
#
_symmetry.space_group_name_H-M   'P 1'
#
loop_
_entity.id
_entity.type
_entity.pdbx_description
1 polymer ?
#
loop_
_entity_poly.entity_id
_entity_poly.type
_entity_poly.pdbx_seq_one_letter_code
_entity_poly.pdbx_strand_id
1 'polypeptide(L)'
;LMLKYMKKRSEQEQQQIIMVKQDEALSLPSLGLDLSSNPSDPRAIWLTTEVYPETIAPVIQQINDINYQDSRKEKEYQADGQFYIRQPIKLYVSSYGGSVYDGFGLLGAISSSKTPIHTIAFGKVMSMGFMIAISGHKRFAYPHTTYMFHSLSGMAWGKVMDMQESTEENTRVQNKLDTVVTTRTLITQDRLDEVHTRKFDWYFDSNNALELECVDEII
;
A
#
# COMPACT_ATOMS: atom_id res chain seq x y z
N LEU A 1 5.94 24.28 49.59
CA LEU A 1 5.33 22.94 49.62
C LEU A 1 4.78 22.53 48.22
N MET A 2 4.04 23.44 47.59
CA MET A 2 3.40 23.20 46.27
C MET A 2 4.38 22.90 45.12
N LEU A 3 5.50 23.65 45.04
CA LEU A 3 6.57 23.40 44.04
C LEU A 3 7.26 22.04 44.21
N LYS A 4 7.41 21.57 45.47
CA LYS A 4 7.98 20.24 45.75
C LYS A 4 7.05 19.10 45.33
N TYR A 5 5.73 19.34 45.43
CA TYR A 5 4.70 18.36 45.04
C TYR A 5 4.60 18.25 43.50
N MET A 6 4.67 19.39 42.80
CA MET A 6 4.66 19.41 41.31
C MET A 6 5.92 18.78 40.72
N LYS A 7 7.07 18.99 41.34
CA LYS A 7 8.33 18.37 40.90
C LYS A 7 8.34 16.86 41.10
N LYS A 8 7.76 16.36 42.20
CA LYS A 8 7.66 14.93 42.48
C LYS A 8 6.65 14.22 41.54
N ARG A 9 5.58 14.91 41.15
CA ARG A 9 4.61 14.42 40.18
C ARG A 9 5.20 14.36 38.78
N SER A 10 5.97 15.37 38.35
CA SER A 10 6.71 15.37 37.09
C SER A 10 7.74 14.27 37.01
N GLU A 11 8.45 13.96 38.10
CA GLU A 11 9.41 12.86 38.15
C GLU A 11 8.74 11.49 38.10
N GLN A 12 7.56 11.35 38.72
CA GLN A 12 6.77 10.10 38.62
C GLN A 12 6.18 9.89 37.22
N GLU A 13 5.70 10.95 36.59
CA GLU A 13 5.20 10.91 35.20
C GLU A 13 6.33 10.58 34.22
N GLN A 14 7.53 11.16 34.41
CA GLN A 14 8.71 10.82 33.62
C GLN A 14 9.21 9.38 33.85
N GLN A 15 9.17 8.88 35.10
CA GLN A 15 9.50 7.48 35.39
C GLN A 15 8.48 6.50 34.80
N GLN A 16 7.18 6.83 34.81
CA GLN A 16 6.17 6.02 34.13
C GLN A 16 6.37 6.00 32.62
N ILE A 17 6.70 7.15 32.00
CA ILE A 17 7.01 7.22 30.56
C ILE A 17 8.29 6.42 30.23
N ILE A 18 9.28 6.42 31.10
CA ILE A 18 10.51 5.63 30.93
C ILE A 18 10.23 4.14 31.12
N MET A 19 9.40 3.73 32.09
CA MET A 19 9.01 2.33 32.27
C MET A 19 8.18 1.82 31.10
N VAL A 20 7.20 2.59 30.62
CA VAL A 20 6.42 2.25 29.43
C VAL A 20 7.32 2.14 28.18
N LYS A 21 8.31 3.03 28.04
CA LYS A 21 9.29 2.94 26.95
C LYS A 21 10.29 1.79 27.12
N GLN A 22 10.60 1.37 28.34
CA GLN A 22 11.45 0.19 28.58
C GLN A 22 10.69 -1.12 28.37
N ASP A 23 9.42 -1.19 28.73
CA ASP A 23 8.55 -2.32 28.40
C ASP A 23 8.25 -2.39 26.90
N GLU A 24 8.09 -1.22 26.24
CA GLU A 24 8.03 -1.14 24.76
C GLU A 24 9.37 -1.47 24.08
N ALA A 25 10.52 -1.16 24.71
CA ALA A 25 11.85 -1.51 24.17
C ALA A 25 12.20 -3.01 24.38
N LEU A 26 11.59 -3.66 25.35
CA LEU A 26 11.70 -5.13 25.57
C LEU A 26 10.61 -5.91 24.79
N SER A 27 9.58 -5.22 24.31
CA SER A 27 8.53 -5.71 23.45
C SER A 27 8.39 -4.85 22.19
N LEU A 28 9.51 -4.31 21.68
CA LEU A 28 9.49 -4.00 20.26
C LEU A 28 9.08 -5.32 19.61
N PRO A 29 7.82 -5.46 19.13
CA PRO A 29 7.60 -6.41 18.10
C PRO A 29 8.66 -5.97 17.09
N SER A 30 9.60 -6.86 16.81
CA SER A 30 10.46 -6.72 15.66
C SER A 30 9.57 -6.07 14.61
N LEU A 31 9.97 -4.91 14.03
CA LEU A 31 9.31 -4.32 12.87
C LEU A 31 9.30 -5.32 11.70
N GLY A 32 9.75 -6.56 11.97
CA GLY A 32 9.48 -7.72 11.19
C GLY A 32 7.98 -7.94 11.16
N LEU A 33 7.39 -7.78 10.00
CA LEU A 33 6.21 -8.52 9.66
C LEU A 33 6.37 -9.90 10.29
N ASP A 34 5.44 -10.30 11.13
CA ASP A 34 5.24 -11.71 11.41
C ASP A 34 4.83 -12.35 10.09
N LEU A 35 5.84 -12.78 9.36
CA LEU A 35 5.73 -13.45 8.06
C LEU A 35 5.28 -14.90 8.19
N SER A 36 5.05 -15.37 9.44
CA SER A 36 4.23 -16.54 9.59
C SER A 36 2.88 -16.18 8.98
N SER A 37 2.72 -16.46 7.69
CA SER A 37 1.44 -16.42 7.00
C SER A 37 0.56 -17.45 7.70
N ASN A 38 0.07 -17.06 8.88
CA ASN A 38 -0.97 -17.82 9.52
C ASN A 38 -2.16 -17.72 8.56
N PRO A 39 -2.58 -18.83 7.92
CA PRO A 39 -3.73 -18.80 7.02
C PRO A 39 -4.99 -18.30 7.70
N SER A 40 -4.95 -18.12 9.00
CA SER A 40 -6.02 -17.60 9.85
C SER A 40 -5.86 -16.12 10.23
N ASP A 41 -4.83 -15.39 9.75
CA ASP A 41 -4.72 -13.95 10.02
C ASP A 41 -5.86 -13.20 9.27
N PRO A 42 -6.86 -12.69 10.00
CA PRO A 42 -8.02 -12.05 9.39
C PRO A 42 -7.67 -10.70 8.72
N ARG A 43 -6.43 -10.23 8.90
CA ARG A 43 -5.93 -8.99 8.29
C ARG A 43 -5.03 -9.25 7.09
N ALA A 44 -4.78 -10.51 6.73
CA ALA A 44 -4.05 -10.88 5.53
C ALA A 44 -5.02 -11.01 4.35
N ILE A 45 -4.84 -10.14 3.36
CA ILE A 45 -5.61 -10.12 2.12
C ILE A 45 -4.67 -10.49 0.97
N TRP A 46 -5.12 -11.36 0.09
CA TRP A 46 -4.31 -11.90 -1.00
C TRP A 46 -4.86 -11.49 -2.36
N LEU A 47 -4.07 -10.78 -3.15
CA LEU A 47 -4.29 -10.49 -4.56
C LEU A 47 -3.25 -11.24 -5.37
N THR A 48 -3.58 -12.49 -5.75
CA THR A 48 -2.68 -13.41 -6.47
C THR A 48 -3.10 -13.70 -7.90
N THR A 49 -4.11 -12.97 -8.35
CA THR A 49 -4.73 -13.08 -9.66
C THR A 49 -4.60 -11.78 -10.43
N GLU A 50 -5.12 -11.75 -11.65
CA GLU A 50 -5.22 -10.52 -12.44
C GLU A 50 -6.25 -9.55 -11.86
N VAL A 51 -6.10 -8.28 -12.23
CA VAL A 51 -6.92 -7.16 -11.74
C VAL A 51 -8.18 -7.06 -12.60
N TYR A 52 -9.29 -7.57 -12.08
CA TYR A 52 -10.62 -7.50 -12.68
C TYR A 52 -11.69 -7.21 -11.62
N PRO A 53 -12.92 -6.85 -12.00
CA PRO A 53 -13.99 -6.56 -11.04
C PRO A 53 -14.18 -7.66 -10.00
N GLU A 54 -14.16 -8.92 -10.43
CA GLU A 54 -14.40 -10.09 -9.59
C GLU A 54 -13.28 -10.35 -8.57
N THR A 55 -12.06 -9.94 -8.90
CA THR A 55 -10.90 -10.13 -8.00
C THR A 55 -10.68 -8.94 -7.09
N ILE A 56 -11.01 -7.74 -7.53
CA ILE A 56 -10.79 -6.49 -6.77
C ILE A 56 -11.92 -6.18 -5.80
N ALA A 57 -13.17 -6.44 -6.18
CA ALA A 57 -14.32 -6.13 -5.32
C ALA A 57 -14.23 -6.82 -3.93
N PRO A 58 -13.90 -8.12 -3.82
CA PRO A 58 -13.73 -8.78 -2.53
C PRO A 58 -12.58 -8.19 -1.70
N VAL A 59 -11.47 -7.77 -2.33
CA VAL A 59 -10.34 -7.13 -1.65
C VAL A 59 -10.76 -5.79 -1.04
N ILE A 60 -11.45 -4.95 -1.80
CA ILE A 60 -11.99 -3.67 -1.33
C ILE A 60 -12.97 -3.90 -0.18
N GLN A 61 -13.85 -4.89 -0.31
CA GLN A 61 -14.82 -5.23 0.73
C GLN A 61 -14.11 -5.61 2.04
N GLN A 62 -13.11 -6.50 2.00
CA GLN A 62 -12.35 -6.89 3.19
C GLN A 62 -11.62 -5.68 3.84
N ILE A 63 -11.03 -4.79 3.04
CA ILE A 63 -10.42 -3.55 3.54
C ILE A 63 -11.47 -2.70 4.28
N ASN A 64 -12.66 -2.53 3.70
CA ASN A 64 -13.74 -1.75 4.30
C ASN A 64 -14.28 -2.39 5.59
N ASP A 65 -14.43 -3.72 5.60
CA ASP A 65 -14.91 -4.46 6.77
C ASP A 65 -13.94 -4.34 7.94
N ILE A 66 -12.61 -4.44 7.68
CA ILE A 66 -11.58 -4.24 8.72
C ILE A 66 -11.61 -2.79 9.23
N ASN A 67 -11.71 -1.80 8.33
CA ASN A 67 -11.82 -0.39 8.72
C ASN A 67 -13.07 -0.12 9.59
N TYR A 68 -14.19 -0.76 9.25
CA TYR A 68 -15.41 -0.66 10.04
C TYR A 68 -15.25 -1.28 11.43
N GLN A 69 -14.66 -2.49 11.51
CA GLN A 69 -14.38 -3.17 12.79
C GLN A 69 -13.44 -2.35 13.67
N ASP A 70 -12.36 -1.80 13.09
CA ASP A 70 -11.41 -0.95 13.82
C ASP A 70 -12.08 0.34 14.30
N SER A 71 -12.95 0.92 13.50
CA SER A 71 -13.71 2.14 13.90
C SER A 71 -14.67 1.86 15.04
N ARG A 72 -15.23 0.66 15.13
CA ARG A 72 -16.06 0.25 16.28
C ARG A 72 -15.20 0.06 17.53
N LYS A 73 -14.10 -0.68 17.44
CA LYS A 73 -13.17 -0.88 18.55
C LYS A 73 -12.60 0.45 19.09
N GLU A 74 -12.26 1.36 18.18
CA GLU A 74 -11.76 2.69 18.54
C GLU A 74 -12.78 3.46 19.42
N LYS A 75 -14.07 3.40 19.06
CA LYS A 75 -15.15 4.01 19.87
C LYS A 75 -15.35 3.32 21.23
N GLU A 76 -15.27 1.99 21.26
CA GLU A 76 -15.39 1.20 22.49
C GLU A 76 -14.25 1.54 23.45
N TYR A 77 -13.00 1.54 22.98
CA TYR A 77 -11.82 1.91 23.79
C TYR A 77 -11.87 3.36 24.26
N GLN A 78 -12.32 4.28 23.38
CA GLN A 78 -12.46 5.68 23.73
C GLN A 78 -13.50 5.90 24.84
N ALA A 79 -14.61 5.15 24.84
CA ALA A 79 -15.62 5.20 25.89
C ALA A 79 -15.07 4.77 27.26
N ASP A 80 -14.08 3.86 27.26
CA ASP A 80 -13.38 3.40 28.46
C ASP A 80 -12.16 4.24 28.83
N GLY A 81 -11.93 5.38 28.12
CA GLY A 81 -10.78 6.26 28.33
C GLY A 81 -9.45 5.67 27.86
N GLN A 82 -9.49 4.66 26.98
CA GLN A 82 -8.32 3.98 26.41
C GLN A 82 -8.08 4.36 24.98
N PHE A 83 -6.84 4.11 24.49
CA PHE A 83 -6.48 4.29 23.09
C PHE A 83 -6.46 2.94 22.37
N TYR A 84 -7.08 2.89 21.18
CA TYR A 84 -6.99 1.76 20.28
C TYR A 84 -5.96 2.05 19.18
N ILE A 85 -4.97 1.15 19.02
CA ILE A 85 -3.98 1.24 17.94
C ILE A 85 -4.40 0.25 16.85
N ARG A 86 -4.73 0.79 15.67
CA ARG A 86 -5.12 -0.02 14.52
C ARG A 86 -3.93 -0.83 14.01
N GLN A 87 -4.06 -2.13 14.02
CA GLN A 87 -3.08 -3.04 13.44
C GLN A 87 -3.17 -2.99 11.92
N PRO A 88 -2.05 -3.02 11.18
CA PRO A 88 -2.08 -2.89 9.73
C PRO A 88 -2.78 -4.08 9.04
N ILE A 89 -3.40 -3.78 7.91
CA ILE A 89 -3.85 -4.78 6.94
C ILE A 89 -2.63 -5.18 6.11
N LYS A 90 -2.40 -6.48 5.93
CA LYS A 90 -1.34 -7.03 5.08
C LYS A 90 -1.92 -7.39 3.72
N LEU A 91 -1.65 -6.59 2.70
CA LEU A 91 -2.08 -6.86 1.34
C LEU A 91 -0.95 -7.50 0.54
N TYR A 92 -1.03 -8.82 0.37
CA TYR A 92 -0.09 -9.60 -0.43
C TYR A 92 -0.42 -9.48 -1.90
N VAL A 93 0.55 -9.08 -2.72
CA VAL A 93 0.35 -8.80 -4.15
C VAL A 93 1.29 -9.64 -4.99
N SER A 94 0.70 -10.47 -5.87
CA SER A 94 1.40 -11.19 -6.93
C SER A 94 0.50 -11.26 -8.16
N SER A 95 0.63 -10.28 -9.07
CA SER A 95 -0.29 -10.09 -10.19
C SER A 95 0.43 -9.62 -11.44
N TYR A 96 -0.03 -10.09 -12.59
CA TYR A 96 0.36 -9.55 -13.90
C TYR A 96 -0.27 -8.19 -14.21
N GLY A 97 -1.23 -7.73 -13.42
CA GLY A 97 -2.00 -6.52 -13.67
C GLY A 97 -3.38 -6.83 -14.24
N GLY A 98 -3.91 -5.93 -15.07
CA GLY A 98 -5.23 -6.06 -15.69
C GLY A 98 -5.96 -4.73 -15.78
N SER A 99 -7.25 -4.69 -15.49
CA SER A 99 -8.11 -3.52 -15.63
C SER A 99 -7.64 -2.33 -14.79
N VAL A 100 -7.38 -1.22 -15.47
CA VAL A 100 -6.90 0.01 -14.81
C VAL A 100 -7.98 0.64 -13.94
N TYR A 101 -9.22 0.65 -14.39
CA TYR A 101 -10.33 1.26 -13.62
C TYR A 101 -10.62 0.49 -12.34
N ASP A 102 -10.60 -0.84 -12.38
CA ASP A 102 -10.76 -1.67 -11.18
C ASP A 102 -9.57 -1.47 -10.23
N GLY A 103 -8.36 -1.41 -10.79
CA GLY A 103 -7.16 -1.06 -10.04
C GLY A 103 -7.26 0.31 -9.36
N PHE A 104 -7.74 1.35 -10.05
CA PHE A 104 -8.00 2.66 -9.42
C PHE A 104 -9.01 2.57 -8.27
N GLY A 105 -10.00 1.68 -8.36
CA GLY A 105 -10.91 1.40 -7.26
C GLY A 105 -10.15 0.94 -6.01
N LEU A 106 -9.22 0.00 -6.17
CA LEU A 106 -8.39 -0.50 -5.06
C LEU A 106 -7.40 0.55 -4.57
N LEU A 107 -6.75 1.33 -5.45
CA LEU A 107 -5.89 2.45 -5.05
C LEU A 107 -6.68 3.46 -4.21
N GLY A 108 -7.92 3.75 -4.59
CA GLY A 108 -8.83 4.60 -3.83
C GLY A 108 -9.13 4.04 -2.44
N ALA A 109 -9.40 2.74 -2.34
CA ALA A 109 -9.63 2.06 -1.06
C ALA A 109 -8.39 2.08 -0.16
N ILE A 110 -7.19 1.86 -0.73
CA ILE A 110 -5.93 1.95 0.01
C ILE A 110 -5.72 3.37 0.53
N SER A 111 -5.83 4.38 -0.32
CA SER A 111 -5.56 5.78 0.06
C SER A 111 -6.56 6.36 1.05
N SER A 112 -7.82 5.89 1.05
CA SER A 112 -8.86 6.33 1.97
C SER A 112 -8.93 5.52 3.26
N SER A 113 -8.17 4.43 3.37
CA SER A 113 -8.16 3.56 4.54
C SER A 113 -7.55 4.27 5.76
N LYS A 114 -8.31 4.33 6.87
CA LYS A 114 -7.80 4.80 8.16
C LYS A 114 -6.93 3.77 8.86
N THR A 115 -7.15 2.49 8.58
CA THR A 115 -6.30 1.40 9.04
C THR A 115 -5.11 1.32 8.10
N PRO A 116 -3.86 1.35 8.59
CA PRO A 116 -2.69 1.24 7.73
C PRO A 116 -2.75 -0.01 6.85
N ILE A 117 -2.38 0.11 5.59
CA ILE A 117 -2.28 -1.01 4.66
C ILE A 117 -0.81 -1.17 4.29
N HIS A 118 -0.24 -2.32 4.63
CA HIS A 118 1.08 -2.73 4.23
C HIS A 118 0.98 -3.62 3.00
N THR A 119 1.57 -3.22 1.88
CA THR A 119 1.65 -4.06 0.70
C THR A 119 2.89 -4.94 0.75
N ILE A 120 2.75 -6.21 0.40
CA ILE A 120 3.83 -7.19 0.36
C ILE A 120 3.89 -7.78 -1.05
N ALA A 121 4.86 -7.35 -1.83
CA ALA A 121 5.08 -7.83 -3.19
C ALA A 121 5.83 -9.17 -3.17
N PHE A 122 5.36 -10.14 -3.95
CA PHE A 122 6.04 -11.43 -4.09
C PHE A 122 5.85 -12.02 -5.48
N GLY A 123 6.80 -12.81 -5.91
CA GLY A 123 6.80 -13.45 -7.22
C GLY A 123 6.82 -12.43 -8.36
N LYS A 124 5.66 -11.86 -8.69
CA LYS A 124 5.53 -10.87 -9.76
C LYS A 124 4.55 -9.76 -9.40
N VAL A 125 4.92 -8.53 -9.67
CA VAL A 125 4.02 -7.35 -9.59
C VAL A 125 4.23 -6.50 -10.85
N MET A 126 3.28 -6.58 -11.75
CA MET A 126 3.41 -6.05 -13.10
C MET A 126 2.23 -5.16 -13.45
N SER A 127 2.45 -4.14 -14.29
CA SER A 127 1.39 -3.27 -14.80
C SER A 127 0.52 -2.72 -13.65
N MET A 128 -0.78 -2.94 -13.65
CA MET A 128 -1.66 -2.52 -12.55
C MET A 128 -1.33 -3.19 -11.21
N GLY A 129 -0.75 -4.41 -11.20
CA GLY A 129 -0.22 -5.05 -9.99
C GLY A 129 0.94 -4.27 -9.37
N PHE A 130 1.82 -3.70 -10.18
CA PHE A 130 2.88 -2.78 -9.73
C PHE A 130 2.28 -1.51 -9.09
N MET A 131 1.29 -0.91 -9.73
CA MET A 131 0.59 0.27 -9.20
C MET A 131 -0.01 0.03 -7.81
N ILE A 132 -0.61 -1.15 -7.61
CA ILE A 132 -1.17 -1.56 -6.32
C ILE A 132 -0.06 -1.76 -5.29
N ALA A 133 1.03 -2.44 -5.66
CA ALA A 133 2.14 -2.73 -4.76
C ALA A 133 2.81 -1.45 -4.21
N ILE A 134 3.01 -0.43 -5.05
CA ILE A 134 3.61 0.85 -4.62
C ILE A 134 2.65 1.77 -3.85
N SER A 135 1.36 1.43 -3.78
CA SER A 135 0.34 2.30 -3.17
C SER A 135 0.12 2.07 -1.67
N GLY A 136 0.75 1.06 -1.07
CA GLY A 136 0.66 0.79 0.37
C GLY A 136 1.18 1.95 1.24
N HIS A 137 0.73 2.02 2.49
CA HIS A 137 1.25 2.96 3.49
C HIS A 137 2.67 2.60 3.92
N LYS A 138 2.98 1.31 3.96
CA LYS A 138 4.32 0.72 4.01
C LYS A 138 4.38 -0.40 2.98
N ARG A 139 5.54 -0.56 2.33
CA ARG A 139 5.70 -1.40 1.15
C ARG A 139 6.86 -2.36 1.37
N PHE A 140 6.59 -3.65 1.21
CA PHE A 140 7.55 -4.73 1.41
C PHE A 140 7.68 -5.58 0.15
N ALA A 141 8.82 -6.23 -0.02
CA ALA A 141 9.03 -7.20 -1.08
C ALA A 141 9.76 -8.44 -0.59
N TYR A 142 9.47 -9.58 -1.22
CA TYR A 142 10.35 -10.74 -1.13
C TYR A 142 11.55 -10.59 -2.07
N PRO A 143 12.72 -11.21 -1.77
CA PRO A 143 13.96 -10.99 -2.51
C PRO A 143 13.89 -11.30 -4.01
N HIS A 144 13.06 -12.27 -4.41
CA HIS A 144 12.93 -12.74 -5.79
C HIS A 144 11.70 -12.18 -6.52
N THR A 145 11.17 -11.04 -6.06
CA THR A 145 10.04 -10.39 -6.73
C THR A 145 10.50 -9.72 -8.02
N THR A 146 9.75 -9.93 -9.09
CA THR A 146 9.94 -9.26 -10.37
C THR A 146 8.90 -8.18 -10.55
N TYR A 147 9.34 -6.99 -10.90
CA TYR A 147 8.53 -5.83 -11.20
C TYR A 147 8.48 -5.58 -12.70
N MET A 148 7.38 -5.03 -13.19
CA MET A 148 7.29 -4.56 -14.58
C MET A 148 6.37 -3.36 -14.67
N PHE A 149 6.89 -2.32 -15.33
CA PHE A 149 6.13 -1.15 -15.74
C PHE A 149 6.11 -1.04 -17.28
N HIS A 150 4.99 -0.69 -17.83
CA HIS A 150 4.80 -0.43 -19.25
C HIS A 150 3.74 0.67 -19.47
N SER A 151 3.70 1.19 -20.69
CA SER A 151 2.63 2.10 -21.10
C SER A 151 1.27 1.42 -21.07
N LEU A 152 0.23 2.21 -20.83
CA LEU A 152 -1.14 1.74 -20.97
C LEU A 152 -1.34 1.08 -22.35
N SER A 153 -1.82 -0.14 -22.34
CA SER A 153 -2.20 -0.86 -23.55
C SER A 153 -3.72 -0.88 -23.67
N GLY A 154 -4.22 -0.55 -24.83
CA GLY A 154 -5.65 -0.55 -25.13
C GLY A 154 -5.90 -0.61 -26.62
N MET A 155 -7.11 -1.04 -26.99
CA MET A 155 -7.58 -0.98 -28.38
C MET A 155 -8.70 0.05 -28.45
N ALA A 156 -8.61 0.95 -29.44
CA ALA A 156 -9.70 1.83 -29.83
C ALA A 156 -10.38 1.24 -31.06
N TRP A 157 -11.70 1.13 -31.03
CA TRP A 157 -12.50 0.60 -32.11
C TRP A 157 -13.76 1.44 -32.27
N GLY A 158 -14.13 1.75 -33.50
CA GLY A 158 -15.36 2.51 -33.75
C GLY A 158 -15.19 3.60 -34.81
N LYS A 159 -16.06 4.61 -34.79
CA LYS A 159 -15.98 5.76 -35.66
C LYS A 159 -14.77 6.63 -35.30
N VAL A 160 -14.31 7.47 -36.22
CA VAL A 160 -13.14 8.37 -36.04
C VAL A 160 -13.27 9.20 -34.76
N MET A 161 -14.44 9.73 -34.44
CA MET A 161 -14.68 10.51 -33.22
C MET A 161 -14.55 9.64 -31.96
N ASP A 162 -15.11 8.41 -31.97
CA ASP A 162 -15.01 7.47 -30.84
C ASP A 162 -13.53 7.07 -30.59
N MET A 163 -12.73 6.94 -31.64
CA MET A 163 -11.30 6.66 -31.55
C MET A 163 -10.52 7.85 -30.96
N GLN A 164 -10.90 9.07 -31.31
CA GLN A 164 -10.29 10.28 -30.76
C GLN A 164 -10.61 10.41 -29.26
N GLU A 165 -11.86 10.28 -28.87
CA GLU A 165 -12.29 10.29 -27.46
C GLU A 165 -11.57 9.21 -26.66
N SER A 166 -11.44 7.99 -27.20
CA SER A 166 -10.69 6.89 -26.57
C SER A 166 -9.21 7.24 -26.38
N THR A 167 -8.61 7.94 -27.34
CA THR A 167 -7.20 8.37 -27.27
C THR A 167 -6.99 9.43 -26.19
N GLU A 168 -7.90 10.39 -26.09
CA GLU A 168 -7.87 11.43 -25.06
C GLU A 168 -8.03 10.82 -23.67
N GLU A 169 -8.97 9.87 -23.50
CA GLU A 169 -9.16 9.16 -22.24
C GLU A 169 -7.94 8.30 -21.88
N ASN A 170 -7.37 7.56 -22.83
CA ASN A 170 -6.15 6.77 -22.60
C ASN A 170 -4.98 7.67 -22.16
N THR A 171 -4.85 8.85 -22.75
CA THR A 171 -3.83 9.84 -22.36
C THR A 171 -4.07 10.33 -20.94
N ARG A 172 -5.31 10.66 -20.59
CA ARG A 172 -5.69 11.08 -19.24
C ARG A 172 -5.39 9.99 -18.20
N VAL A 173 -5.72 8.74 -18.53
CA VAL A 173 -5.46 7.58 -17.68
C VAL A 173 -3.96 7.34 -17.50
N GLN A 174 -3.18 7.41 -18.60
CA GLN A 174 -1.72 7.26 -18.52
C GLN A 174 -1.10 8.32 -17.61
N ASN A 175 -1.46 9.58 -17.78
CA ASN A 175 -0.96 10.68 -16.94
C ASN A 175 -1.29 10.46 -15.46
N LYS A 176 -2.45 9.87 -15.16
CA LYS A 176 -2.84 9.52 -13.78
C LYS A 176 -1.98 8.40 -13.21
N LEU A 177 -1.67 7.37 -14.00
CA LEU A 177 -0.74 6.29 -13.60
C LEU A 177 0.66 6.84 -13.35
N ASP A 178 1.18 7.66 -14.26
CA ASP A 178 2.50 8.29 -14.14
C ASP A 178 2.58 9.15 -12.87
N THR A 179 1.52 9.91 -12.57
CA THR A 179 1.42 10.68 -11.33
C THR A 179 1.52 9.78 -10.09
N VAL A 180 0.86 8.63 -10.09
CA VAL A 180 0.98 7.68 -8.97
C VAL A 180 2.42 7.20 -8.82
N VAL A 181 3.08 6.83 -9.92
CA VAL A 181 4.48 6.36 -9.89
C VAL A 181 5.41 7.45 -9.37
N THR A 182 5.38 8.64 -9.96
CA THR A 182 6.30 9.74 -9.63
C THR A 182 6.07 10.32 -8.23
N THR A 183 4.87 10.21 -7.67
CA THR A 183 4.57 10.67 -6.31
C THR A 183 4.86 9.62 -5.23
N ARG A 184 4.95 8.35 -5.60
CA ARG A 184 5.12 7.23 -4.66
C ARG A 184 6.52 6.63 -4.68
N THR A 185 7.34 6.98 -5.67
CA THR A 185 8.66 6.38 -5.90
C THR A 185 9.68 7.45 -6.33
N LEU A 186 10.94 7.09 -6.48
CA LEU A 186 11.98 7.93 -7.08
C LEU A 186 12.05 7.80 -8.61
N ILE A 187 11.12 7.07 -9.23
CA ILE A 187 11.06 6.97 -10.69
C ILE A 187 10.65 8.34 -11.25
N THR A 188 11.51 8.89 -12.12
CA THR A 188 11.30 10.21 -12.70
C THR A 188 10.35 10.17 -13.91
N GLN A 189 9.72 11.31 -14.23
CA GLN A 189 8.91 11.43 -15.44
C GLN A 189 9.73 11.14 -16.69
N ASP A 190 10.98 11.61 -16.78
CA ASP A 190 11.87 11.33 -17.91
C ASP A 190 12.05 9.82 -18.16
N ARG A 191 12.14 9.02 -17.08
CA ARG A 191 12.21 7.56 -17.20
C ARG A 191 10.91 6.96 -17.71
N LEU A 192 9.77 7.46 -17.26
CA LEU A 192 8.46 7.03 -17.76
C LEU A 192 8.29 7.42 -19.23
N ASP A 193 8.68 8.64 -19.63
CA ASP A 193 8.63 9.11 -20.99
C ASP A 193 9.52 8.26 -21.93
N GLU A 194 10.68 7.80 -21.44
CA GLU A 194 11.52 6.84 -22.19
C GLU A 194 10.77 5.53 -22.44
N VAL A 195 10.13 4.97 -21.41
CA VAL A 195 9.33 3.73 -21.53
C VAL A 195 8.19 3.92 -22.54
N HIS A 196 7.48 5.05 -22.47
CA HIS A 196 6.36 5.36 -23.35
C HIS A 196 6.81 5.55 -24.81
N THR A 197 7.89 6.31 -25.02
CA THR A 197 8.41 6.62 -26.37
C THR A 197 8.97 5.38 -27.04
N ARG A 198 9.73 4.58 -26.32
CA ARG A 198 10.36 3.37 -26.85
C ARG A 198 9.44 2.15 -26.85
N LYS A 199 8.28 2.22 -26.19
CA LYS A 199 7.25 1.17 -26.12
C LYS A 199 7.80 -0.19 -25.69
N PHE A 200 8.55 -0.23 -24.60
CA PHE A 200 9.09 -1.47 -24.06
C PHE A 200 8.55 -1.76 -22.67
N ASP A 201 8.53 -3.03 -22.30
CA ASP A 201 8.25 -3.47 -20.94
C ASP A 201 9.54 -3.32 -20.10
N TRP A 202 9.49 -2.48 -19.08
CA TRP A 202 10.60 -2.25 -18.19
C TRP A 202 10.53 -3.18 -16.98
N TYR A 203 11.38 -4.21 -17.00
CA TYR A 203 11.52 -5.16 -15.90
C TYR A 203 12.65 -4.77 -14.96
N PHE A 204 12.45 -5.00 -13.66
CA PHE A 204 13.46 -4.80 -12.63
C PHE A 204 13.18 -5.71 -11.42
N ASP A 205 14.20 -5.92 -10.58
CA ASP A 205 14.15 -6.79 -9.41
C ASP A 205 13.85 -6.03 -8.10
N SER A 206 13.84 -6.76 -6.97
CA SER A 206 13.56 -6.18 -5.65
C SER A 206 14.64 -5.20 -5.20
N ASN A 207 15.92 -5.38 -5.58
CA ASN A 207 16.99 -4.45 -5.22
C ASN A 207 16.81 -3.13 -5.95
N ASN A 208 16.53 -3.16 -7.24
CA ASN A 208 16.21 -1.95 -8.01
C ASN A 208 14.92 -1.30 -7.47
N ALA A 209 13.92 -2.11 -7.06
CA ALA A 209 12.70 -1.58 -6.47
C ALA A 209 12.96 -0.85 -5.14
N LEU A 210 13.91 -1.32 -4.33
CA LEU A 210 14.35 -0.65 -3.11
C LEU A 210 15.10 0.66 -3.43
N GLU A 211 16.05 0.63 -4.37
CA GLU A 211 16.79 1.82 -4.82
C GLU A 211 15.87 2.91 -5.40
N LEU A 212 14.80 2.51 -6.09
CA LEU A 212 13.81 3.40 -6.67
C LEU A 212 12.68 3.78 -5.68
N GLU A 213 12.80 3.39 -4.43
CA GLU A 213 11.76 3.58 -3.40
C GLU A 213 10.38 3.07 -3.84
N CYS A 214 10.31 2.03 -4.66
CA CYS A 214 9.08 1.30 -4.94
C CYS A 214 8.66 0.44 -3.75
N VAL A 215 9.62 0.04 -2.92
CA VAL A 215 9.45 -0.67 -1.64
C VAL A 215 10.30 0.00 -0.57
N ASP A 216 9.87 -0.15 0.68
CA ASP A 216 10.55 0.41 1.84
C ASP A 216 11.51 -0.61 2.46
N GLU A 217 11.28 -1.93 2.23
CA GLU A 217 12.08 -3.01 2.83
C GLU A 217 11.95 -4.32 2.03
N ILE A 218 13.05 -5.04 1.89
CA ILE A 218 13.09 -6.43 1.39
C ILE A 218 13.15 -7.36 2.61
N ILE A 219 12.23 -8.34 2.69
CA ILE A 219 12.00 -9.18 3.87
C ILE A 219 12.20 -10.65 3.56
#